data_da9e639a0c21a1d1a391af38abe6029e
#
_entry.id   da9e639a0c21a1d1a391af38abe6029e
#
_cell.length_a   1.000
_cell.length_b   1.000
_cell.length_c   1.000
_cell.angle_alpha   90.00
_cell.angle_beta   90.00
_cell.angle_gamma   90.00
#
_symmetry.space_group_name_H-M   'P 1'
#
loop_
_entity.id
_entity.type
_entity.pdbx_description
1 polymer ?
#
loop_
_entity_poly.entity_id
_entity_poly.type
_entity_poly.pdbx_seq_one_letter_code
_entity_poly.pdbx_strand_id
1 'polypeptide(L)'
;NLEEKITLKILRNTNIVVSLGGGGFINEKIRNQVLTNHFSFWLNWNSEILLSRIKSSKKRPLAQNSTNQEIMKLIKKRSKIYSKAEFKINCNKLTKTEIVKKVIKIYELN
;
A
#
# COMPACT_ATOMS: atom_id res chain seq x y z
N ASN A 1 3.76 -14.00 13.04
CA ASN A 1 2.47 -13.86 13.69
C ASN A 1 1.34 -14.42 12.82
N LEU A 2 0.13 -14.43 13.34
CA LEU A 2 -1.02 -15.00 12.63
C LEU A 2 -1.33 -14.25 11.33
N GLU A 3 -1.29 -12.93 11.35
CA GLU A 3 -1.56 -12.10 10.17
C GLU A 3 -0.56 -12.39 9.05
N GLU A 4 0.71 -12.50 9.39
CA GLU A 4 1.76 -12.86 8.44
C GLU A 4 1.50 -14.23 7.81
N LYS A 5 1.20 -15.23 8.63
CA LYS A 5 0.93 -16.60 8.16
C LYS A 5 -0.26 -16.66 7.21
N ILE A 6 -1.34 -15.97 7.56
CA ILE A 6 -2.55 -15.93 6.72
C ILE A 6 -2.25 -15.22 5.39
N THR A 7 -1.56 -14.09 5.44
CA THR A 7 -1.22 -13.34 4.23
C THR A 7 -0.33 -14.15 3.29
N LEU A 8 0.70 -14.80 3.83
CA LEU A 8 1.59 -15.64 3.02
C LEU A 8 0.83 -16.81 2.39
N LYS A 9 -0.13 -17.39 3.10
CA LYS A 9 -0.96 -18.46 2.57
C LYS A 9 -1.83 -17.98 1.40
N ILE A 10 -2.45 -16.82 1.54
CA ILE A 10 -3.27 -16.21 0.48
C ILE A 10 -2.40 -15.94 -0.77
N LEU A 11 -1.19 -15.43 -0.57
CA LEU A 11 -0.28 -15.09 -1.67
C LEU A 11 0.23 -16.29 -2.47
N ARG A 12 -0.03 -17.51 -2.03
CA ARG A 12 0.27 -18.73 -2.79
C ARG A 12 -0.72 -18.98 -3.92
N ASN A 13 -1.87 -18.33 -3.88
CA ASN A 13 -2.91 -18.49 -4.91
C ASN A 13 -2.57 -17.67 -6.15
N THR A 14 -3.09 -18.12 -7.29
CA THR A 14 -3.03 -17.39 -8.56
C THR A 14 -4.39 -16.79 -8.88
N ASN A 15 -4.44 -15.84 -9.82
CA ASN A 15 -5.68 -15.17 -10.24
C ASN A 15 -6.43 -14.48 -9.09
N ILE A 16 -5.66 -13.83 -8.22
CA ILE A 16 -6.20 -13.07 -7.09
C ILE A 16 -5.78 -11.61 -7.15
N VAL A 17 -6.59 -10.76 -6.53
CA VAL A 17 -6.23 -9.36 -6.27
C VAL A 17 -6.23 -9.20 -4.76
N VAL A 18 -5.14 -8.72 -4.21
CA VAL A 18 -4.97 -8.56 -2.76
C VAL A 18 -4.65 -7.10 -2.44
N SER A 19 -5.43 -6.53 -1.52
CA SER A 19 -5.10 -5.23 -0.94
C SER A 19 -4.38 -5.46 0.38
N LEU A 20 -3.10 -5.08 0.42
CA LEU A 20 -2.33 -5.19 1.65
C LEU A 20 -2.63 -4.00 2.55
N GLY A 21 -2.83 -4.26 3.83
CA GLY A 21 -2.94 -3.22 4.84
C GLY A 21 -1.63 -2.44 4.96
N GLY A 22 -1.67 -1.31 5.68
CA GLY A 22 -0.52 -0.40 5.78
C GLY A 22 0.78 -1.05 6.25
N GLY A 23 0.70 -2.11 7.05
CA GLY A 23 1.88 -2.84 7.52
C GLY A 23 2.26 -4.07 6.69
N GLY A 24 1.39 -4.52 5.77
CA GLY A 24 1.62 -5.77 5.04
C GLY A 24 2.90 -5.76 4.21
N PHE A 25 3.07 -4.76 3.39
CA PHE A 25 4.26 -4.65 2.53
C PHE A 25 5.54 -4.29 3.31
N ILE A 26 5.39 -3.74 4.52
CA ILE A 26 6.52 -3.45 5.41
C ILE A 26 7.15 -4.76 5.92
N ASN A 27 6.35 -5.81 6.06
CA ASN A 27 6.84 -7.12 6.45
C ASN A 27 7.73 -7.68 5.33
N GLU A 28 8.96 -8.00 5.65
CA GLU A 28 9.96 -8.44 4.67
C GLU A 28 9.56 -9.74 3.98
N LYS A 29 9.02 -10.71 4.72
CA LYS A 29 8.61 -12.00 4.16
C LYS A 29 7.46 -11.85 3.18
N ILE A 30 6.47 -11.02 3.52
CA ILE A 30 5.33 -10.73 2.64
C ILE A 30 5.83 -9.99 1.40
N ARG A 31 6.67 -8.98 1.58
CA ARG A 31 7.23 -8.19 0.48
C ARG A 31 8.02 -9.07 -0.50
N ASN A 32 8.85 -9.96 0.01
CA ASN A 32 9.63 -10.86 -0.84
C ASN A 32 8.73 -11.78 -1.66
N GLN A 33 7.66 -12.30 -1.07
CA GLN A 33 6.70 -13.14 -1.77
C GLN A 33 5.98 -12.35 -2.86
N VAL A 34 5.57 -11.13 -2.56
CA VAL A 34 4.91 -10.24 -3.53
C VAL A 34 5.82 -9.93 -4.70
N LEU A 35 7.05 -9.49 -4.42
CA LEU A 35 7.99 -9.09 -5.47
C LEU A 35 8.45 -10.25 -6.35
N THR A 36 8.47 -11.46 -5.80
CA THR A 36 8.89 -12.64 -6.54
C THR A 36 7.80 -13.21 -7.43
N ASN A 37 6.55 -13.23 -6.95
CA ASN A 37 5.48 -14.00 -7.57
C ASN A 37 4.27 -13.21 -8.04
N HIS A 38 4.22 -11.91 -7.82
CA HIS A 38 3.03 -11.10 -8.11
C HIS A 38 3.40 -9.77 -8.75
N PHE A 39 2.44 -9.17 -9.44
CA PHE A 39 2.53 -7.76 -9.80
C PHE A 39 2.14 -6.92 -8.59
N SER A 40 2.94 -5.92 -8.28
CA SER A 40 2.70 -5.04 -7.15
C SER A 40 2.55 -3.60 -7.59
N PHE A 41 1.53 -2.94 -7.05
CA PHE A 41 1.19 -1.56 -7.37
C PHE A 41 1.18 -0.73 -6.09
N TRP A 42 1.98 0.32 -6.08
CA TRP A 42 1.94 1.31 -5.01
C TRP A 42 1.03 2.45 -5.44
N LEU A 43 -0.11 2.57 -4.79
CA LEU A 43 -1.03 3.68 -5.00
C LEU A 43 -0.55 4.86 -4.16
N ASN A 44 0.06 5.84 -4.80
CA ASN A 44 0.74 6.93 -4.12
C ASN A 44 -0.05 8.23 -4.18
N TRP A 45 -0.30 8.81 -3.01
CA TRP A 45 -0.85 10.16 -2.85
C TRP A 45 0.20 11.04 -2.20
N ASN A 46 0.09 12.36 -2.36
CA ASN A 46 1.01 13.26 -1.69
C ASN A 46 0.85 13.16 -0.16
N SER A 47 1.91 13.55 0.57
CA SER A 47 1.95 13.39 2.01
C SER A 47 0.86 14.16 2.75
N GLU A 48 0.45 15.31 2.23
CA GLU A 48 -0.58 16.13 2.85
C GLU A 48 -1.95 15.45 2.78
N ILE A 49 -2.28 14.83 1.65
CA ILE A 49 -3.52 14.08 1.49
C ILE A 49 -3.52 12.88 2.43
N LEU A 50 -2.40 12.15 2.51
CA LEU A 50 -2.26 11.00 3.40
C LEU A 50 -2.39 11.40 4.85
N LEU A 51 -1.75 12.49 5.26
CA LEU A 51 -1.85 13.02 6.61
C LEU A 51 -3.30 13.32 6.98
N SER A 52 -4.02 14.02 6.10
CA SER A 52 -5.43 14.36 6.31
C SER A 52 -6.29 13.11 6.49
N ARG A 53 -6.11 12.10 5.63
CA ARG A 53 -6.87 10.86 5.69
C ARG A 53 -6.59 10.08 6.96
N ILE A 54 -5.33 9.99 7.38
CA ILE A 54 -4.94 9.28 8.60
C ILE A 54 -5.55 9.96 9.82
N LYS A 55 -5.47 11.29 9.90
CA LYS A 55 -6.02 12.07 11.01
C LYS A 55 -7.53 11.95 11.13
N SER A 56 -8.25 11.87 10.02
CA SER A 56 -9.71 11.78 10.02
C SER A 56 -10.23 10.35 10.15
N SER A 57 -9.38 9.34 10.06
CA SER A 57 -9.79 7.94 10.11
C SER A 57 -10.04 7.48 11.54
N LYS A 58 -11.29 7.06 11.83
CA LYS A 58 -11.66 6.48 13.12
C LYS A 58 -11.10 5.07 13.31
N LYS A 59 -10.64 4.43 12.25
CA LYS A 59 -10.05 3.08 12.29
C LYS A 59 -8.61 3.06 12.76
N ARG A 60 -8.01 4.24 13.01
CA ARG A 60 -6.61 4.38 13.43
C ARG A 60 -6.50 5.26 14.66
N PRO A 61 -7.00 4.79 15.82
CA PRO A 61 -7.02 5.61 17.04
C PRO A 61 -5.62 6.04 17.49
N LEU A 62 -4.60 5.21 17.30
CA LEU A 62 -3.23 5.57 17.66
C LEU A 62 -2.71 6.74 16.83
N ALA A 63 -3.07 6.80 15.56
CA ALA A 63 -2.66 7.90 14.69
C ALA A 63 -3.31 9.22 15.08
N GLN A 64 -4.54 9.18 15.62
CA GLN A 64 -5.24 10.38 16.06
C GLN A 64 -4.55 11.06 17.26
N ASN A 65 -3.82 10.29 18.07
CA ASN A 65 -3.08 10.80 19.22
C ASN A 65 -1.65 11.20 18.88
N SER A 66 -1.22 10.98 17.65
CA SER A 66 0.13 11.33 17.19
C SER A 66 0.17 12.75 16.65
N THR A 67 1.33 13.39 16.76
CA THR A 67 1.52 14.71 16.14
C THR A 67 1.62 14.59 14.62
N ASN A 68 1.37 15.70 13.93
CA ASN A 68 1.52 15.74 12.48
C ASN A 68 2.94 15.39 12.05
N GLN A 69 3.94 15.83 12.80
CA GLN A 69 5.34 15.53 12.52
C GLN A 69 5.62 14.02 12.62
N GLU A 70 5.08 13.36 13.65
CA GLU A 70 5.24 11.92 13.83
C GLU A 70 4.62 11.15 12.68
N ILE A 71 3.41 11.55 12.25
CA ILE A 71 2.72 10.91 11.13
C ILE A 71 3.47 11.13 9.83
N MET A 72 3.98 12.36 9.60
CA MET A 72 4.74 12.66 8.40
C MET A 72 6.03 11.85 8.32
N LYS A 73 6.72 11.66 9.46
CA LYS A 73 7.90 10.80 9.51
C LYS A 73 7.57 9.36 9.16
N LEU A 74 6.43 8.86 9.65
CA LEU A 74 5.98 7.50 9.36
C LEU A 74 5.66 7.34 7.86
N ILE A 75 4.95 8.31 7.28
CA ILE A 75 4.62 8.31 5.85
C ILE A 75 5.91 8.26 5.03
N LYS A 76 6.89 9.10 5.35
CA LYS A 76 8.17 9.15 4.65
C LYS A 76 8.94 7.85 4.77
N LYS A 77 8.97 7.26 5.96
CA LYS A 77 9.64 5.99 6.21
C LYS A 77 9.00 4.85 5.41
N ARG A 78 7.67 4.78 5.42
CA ARG A 78 6.93 3.75 4.69
C ARG A 78 7.04 3.93 3.18
N SER A 79 7.07 5.17 2.69
CA SER A 79 7.21 5.44 1.26
C SER A 79 8.50 4.88 0.68
N LYS A 80 9.58 4.88 1.46
CA LYS A 80 10.85 4.27 1.04
C LYS A 80 10.69 2.77 0.77
N ILE A 81 9.88 2.10 1.58
CA ILE A 81 9.63 0.66 1.43
C ILE A 81 8.63 0.42 0.30
N TYR A 82 7.56 1.20 0.23
CA TYR A 82 6.56 1.09 -0.84
C TYR A 82 7.15 1.34 -2.22
N SER A 83 8.20 2.17 -2.31
CA SER A 83 8.87 2.42 -3.58
C SER A 83 9.55 1.19 -4.17
N LYS A 84 9.66 0.12 -3.41
CA LYS A 84 10.16 -1.18 -3.89
C LYS A 84 9.13 -1.95 -4.70
N ALA A 85 7.86 -1.54 -4.68
CA ALA A 85 6.82 -2.13 -5.51
C ALA A 85 7.19 -1.99 -6.99
N GLU A 86 6.72 -2.93 -7.79
CA GLU A 86 7.06 -2.99 -9.21
C GLU A 86 6.54 -1.76 -9.97
N PHE A 87 5.34 -1.32 -9.65
CA PHE A 87 4.71 -0.18 -10.32
C PHE A 87 4.23 0.85 -9.30
N LYS A 88 4.36 2.12 -9.66
CA LYS A 88 3.87 3.23 -8.86
C LYS A 88 2.82 3.99 -9.66
N ILE A 89 1.68 4.27 -9.04
CA ILE A 89 0.62 5.07 -9.64
C ILE A 89 0.44 6.34 -8.81
N ASN A 90 0.63 7.50 -9.43
CA ASN A 90 0.37 8.78 -8.79
C ASN A 90 -1.13 9.05 -8.84
N CYS A 91 -1.77 9.03 -7.67
CA CYS A 91 -3.21 9.06 -7.55
C CYS A 91 -3.79 10.43 -7.19
N ASN A 92 -2.96 11.46 -7.08
CA ASN A 92 -3.35 12.76 -6.49
C ASN A 92 -4.59 13.41 -7.09
N LYS A 93 -4.79 13.28 -8.39
CA LYS A 93 -5.91 13.91 -9.09
C LYS A 93 -6.82 12.89 -9.78
N LEU A 94 -6.72 11.63 -9.38
CA LEU A 94 -7.46 10.56 -10.02
C LEU A 94 -8.66 10.13 -9.19
N THR A 95 -9.75 9.81 -9.89
CA THR A 95 -10.90 9.14 -9.28
C THR A 95 -10.57 7.67 -9.05
N LYS A 96 -11.36 6.98 -8.23
CA LYS A 96 -11.21 5.54 -8.01
C LYS A 96 -11.27 4.76 -9.32
N THR A 97 -12.22 5.13 -10.20
CA THR A 97 -12.36 4.49 -11.52
C THR A 97 -11.11 4.67 -12.37
N GLU A 98 -10.55 5.88 -12.38
CA GLU A 98 -9.33 6.16 -13.13
C GLU A 98 -8.13 5.38 -12.62
N ILE A 99 -8.02 5.21 -11.29
CA ILE A 99 -6.96 4.41 -10.68
C ILE A 99 -7.09 2.95 -11.11
N VAL A 100 -8.29 2.39 -11.02
CA VAL A 100 -8.55 1.00 -11.44
C VAL A 100 -8.19 0.80 -12.91
N LYS A 101 -8.58 1.72 -13.77
CA LYS A 101 -8.25 1.64 -15.21
C LYS A 101 -6.74 1.66 -15.45
N LYS A 102 -6.00 2.47 -14.70
CA LYS A 102 -4.53 2.50 -14.81
C LYS A 102 -3.90 1.19 -14.37
N VAL A 103 -4.38 0.60 -13.28
CA VAL A 103 -3.89 -0.70 -12.81
C VAL A 103 -4.11 -1.77 -13.88
N ILE A 104 -5.32 -1.83 -14.42
CA ILE A 104 -5.68 -2.82 -15.46
C ILE A 104 -4.81 -2.63 -16.70
N LYS A 105 -4.64 -1.40 -17.16
CA LYS A 105 -3.83 -1.10 -18.34
C LYS A 105 -2.37 -1.54 -18.17
N ILE A 106 -1.78 -1.24 -17.03
CA ILE A 106 -0.41 -1.66 -16.73
C ILE A 106 -0.33 -3.19 -16.69
N TYR A 107 -1.28 -3.84 -16.04
CA TYR A 107 -1.34 -5.29 -15.94
C TYR A 107 -1.44 -5.95 -17.31
N GLU A 108 -2.28 -5.43 -18.19
CA GLU A 108 -2.47 -5.98 -19.56
C GLU A 108 -1.23 -5.81 -20.42
N LEU A 109 -0.43 -4.76 -20.20
CA LEU A 109 0.78 -4.49 -20.98
C LEU A 109 1.98 -5.32 -20.51
N ASN A 110 1.86 -6.00 -19.41
CA ASN A 110 2.91 -6.81 -18.82
C ASN A 110 2.42 -8.24 -18.57
#